data_f796c72ecbcbc1260ef84bcd3868e801
#
_entry.id   f796c72ecbcbc1260ef84bcd3868e801
#
_cell.length_a   1.000
_cell.length_b   1.000
_cell.length_c   1.000
_cell.angle_alpha   90.00
_cell.angle_beta   90.00
_cell.angle_gamma   90.00
#
_symmetry.space_group_name_H-M   'P 1'
#
loop_
_entity.id
_entity.type
_entity.pdbx_description
1 polymer ?
#
loop_
_entity_poly.entity_id
_entity_poly.type
_entity_poly.pdbx_seq_one_letter_code
_entity_poly.pdbx_strand_id
1 'polypeptide(L)'
;MLRENSCVNFRIVNNYEIQLNNEDIIFFSERRILKTEPVFLIFSYEGDQKKLSEIGYVQFDLRLINKNAYITYYVKPEYRGKGFGKIIISTAIDFAFKEMGLRRLTAEVYEYNERSVNLLKVLGFEVEGVLREAKYHNERFWDIIIMGLLREKWKV
;
A
#
# COMPACT_ATOMS: atom_id res chain seq x y z
N MET A 1 7.44 -9.18 -16.31
CA MET A 1 8.44 -8.12 -16.34
C MET A 1 7.86 -6.91 -17.07
N LEU A 2 7.86 -5.75 -16.43
CA LEU A 2 7.41 -4.52 -17.08
C LEU A 2 8.40 -4.11 -18.17
N ARG A 3 7.88 -3.82 -19.37
CA ARG A 3 8.72 -3.29 -20.46
C ARG A 3 9.06 -1.82 -20.18
N GLU A 4 10.23 -1.36 -20.64
CA GLU A 4 10.72 0.02 -20.42
C GLU A 4 9.75 1.12 -20.86
N ASN A 5 8.80 0.82 -21.73
CA ASN A 5 7.81 1.78 -22.26
C ASN A 5 6.43 1.69 -21.59
N SER A 6 6.31 0.96 -20.48
CA SER A 6 5.03 0.89 -19.80
C SER A 6 4.84 2.09 -18.87
N CYS A 7 3.77 2.84 -19.11
CA CYS A 7 3.44 4.00 -18.29
C CYS A 7 2.41 3.61 -17.22
N VAL A 8 2.81 3.71 -15.95
CA VAL A 8 1.92 3.57 -14.82
C VAL A 8 1.55 4.96 -14.33
N ASN A 9 0.27 5.27 -14.31
CA ASN A 9 -0.26 6.55 -13.87
C ASN A 9 -1.15 6.36 -12.65
N PHE A 10 -1.34 7.41 -11.86
CA PHE A 10 -2.29 7.41 -10.77
C PHE A 10 -3.16 8.66 -10.80
N ARG A 11 -4.32 8.57 -10.16
CA ARG A 11 -5.20 9.70 -9.86
C ARG A 11 -5.54 9.70 -8.38
N ILE A 12 -5.82 10.88 -7.84
CA ILE A 12 -6.17 11.06 -6.43
C ILE A 12 -7.69 11.01 -6.30
N VAL A 13 -8.16 10.23 -5.32
CA VAL A 13 -9.59 10.10 -5.05
C VAL A 13 -9.82 10.16 -3.54
N ASN A 14 -10.74 11.02 -3.11
CA ASN A 14 -11.15 11.12 -1.70
C ASN A 14 -12.25 10.11 -1.34
N ASN A 15 -12.97 9.66 -2.33
CA ASN A 15 -14.08 8.73 -2.15
C ASN A 15 -13.96 7.64 -3.22
N TYR A 16 -13.65 6.43 -2.79
CA TYR A 16 -13.44 5.31 -3.71
C TYR A 16 -14.18 4.07 -3.23
N GLU A 17 -15.05 3.57 -4.09
CA GLU A 17 -15.72 2.30 -3.83
C GLU A 17 -14.76 1.16 -4.15
N ILE A 18 -14.32 0.47 -3.12
CA ILE A 18 -13.36 -0.63 -3.23
C ILE A 18 -14.10 -1.90 -3.65
N GLN A 19 -13.72 -2.43 -4.81
CA GLN A 19 -14.18 -3.75 -5.25
C GLN A 19 -13.13 -4.80 -4.91
N LEU A 20 -13.43 -5.63 -3.94
CA LEU A 20 -12.52 -6.61 -3.39
C LEU A 20 -13.09 -8.02 -3.50
N ASN A 21 -12.22 -9.03 -3.57
CA ASN A 21 -12.63 -10.41 -3.37
C ASN A 21 -12.92 -10.66 -1.88
N ASN A 22 -13.47 -11.83 -1.53
CA ASN A 22 -13.88 -12.11 -0.14
C ASN A 22 -12.75 -12.05 0.87
N GLU A 23 -11.54 -12.49 0.52
CA GLU A 23 -10.38 -12.44 1.41
C GLU A 23 -9.93 -10.99 1.65
N ASP A 24 -9.92 -10.19 0.60
CA ASP A 24 -9.54 -8.78 0.69
C ASP A 24 -10.59 -7.97 1.46
N ILE A 25 -11.88 -8.29 1.34
CA ILE A 25 -12.94 -7.67 2.14
C ILE A 25 -12.69 -7.92 3.63
N ILE A 26 -12.36 -9.14 4.02
CA ILE A 26 -12.03 -9.47 5.41
C ILE A 26 -10.83 -8.65 5.87
N PHE A 27 -9.79 -8.58 5.05
CA PHE A 27 -8.58 -7.79 5.35
C PHE A 27 -8.90 -6.33 5.64
N PHE A 28 -9.68 -5.68 4.81
CA PHE A 28 -9.97 -4.24 4.95
C PHE A 28 -11.05 -3.93 5.98
N SER A 29 -12.00 -4.82 6.21
CA SER A 29 -13.07 -4.61 7.18
C SER A 29 -12.59 -4.54 8.64
N GLU A 30 -11.46 -5.15 8.93
CA GLU A 30 -10.86 -5.11 10.28
C GLU A 30 -10.12 -3.79 10.56
N ARG A 31 -9.87 -2.98 9.54
CA ARG A 31 -9.22 -1.69 9.71
C ARG A 31 -10.21 -0.68 10.26
N ARG A 32 -9.82 -0.04 11.35
CA ARG A 32 -10.62 1.05 11.91
C ARG A 32 -10.66 2.20 10.91
N ILE A 33 -11.86 2.55 10.49
CA ILE A 33 -12.09 3.76 9.73
C ILE A 33 -11.89 4.94 10.69
N LEU A 34 -10.85 5.69 10.46
CA LEU A 34 -10.59 6.89 11.25
C LEU A 34 -11.51 8.01 10.78
N LYS A 35 -11.75 8.97 11.66
CA LYS A 35 -12.65 10.11 11.40
C LYS A 35 -12.23 10.99 10.22
N THR A 36 -11.02 10.83 9.70
CA THR A 36 -10.54 11.50 8.48
C THR A 36 -10.75 10.59 7.29
N GLU A 37 -11.32 11.11 6.21
CA GLU A 37 -11.46 10.36 4.97
C GLU A 37 -10.08 9.94 4.45
N PRO A 38 -9.89 8.66 4.09
CA PRO A 38 -8.63 8.21 3.53
C PRO A 38 -8.40 8.81 2.13
N VAL A 39 -7.14 9.02 1.79
CA VAL A 39 -6.73 9.44 0.45
C VAL A 39 -6.30 8.22 -0.34
N PHE A 40 -6.82 8.08 -1.55
CA PHE A 40 -6.48 6.98 -2.45
C PHE A 40 -5.69 7.49 -3.65
N LEU A 41 -4.64 6.76 -3.99
CA LEU A 41 -3.97 6.87 -5.29
C LEU A 41 -4.38 5.65 -6.11
N ILE A 42 -5.12 5.86 -7.18
CA ILE A 42 -5.59 4.78 -8.06
C ILE A 42 -4.63 4.67 -9.24
N PHE A 43 -4.00 3.51 -9.36
CA PHE A 43 -2.99 3.24 -10.37
C PHE A 43 -3.58 2.54 -11.58
N SER A 44 -3.20 3.02 -12.75
CA SER A 44 -3.61 2.45 -14.03
C SER A 44 -2.37 2.20 -14.91
N TYR A 45 -2.45 1.14 -15.70
CA TYR A 45 -1.43 0.74 -16.63
C TYR A 45 -1.92 0.95 -18.07
N GLU A 46 -1.11 1.62 -18.85
CA GLU A 46 -1.35 1.77 -20.28
C GLU A 46 -0.52 0.73 -21.05
N GLY A 47 -1.21 -0.29 -21.56
CA GLY A 47 -0.59 -1.34 -22.36
C GLY A 47 -0.36 -0.93 -23.80
N ASP A 48 0.17 -1.87 -24.61
CA ASP A 48 0.54 -1.66 -26.02
C ASP A 48 -0.61 -1.16 -26.91
N GLN A 49 -1.87 -1.36 -26.50
CA GLN A 49 -3.06 -0.90 -27.22
C GLN A 49 -3.59 0.46 -26.75
N LYS A 50 -2.81 1.20 -25.98
CA LYS A 50 -3.20 2.49 -25.37
C LYS A 50 -4.49 2.42 -24.52
N LYS A 51 -4.84 1.24 -24.07
CA LYS A 51 -5.97 1.04 -23.16
C LYS A 51 -5.50 1.16 -21.71
N LEU A 52 -6.10 2.07 -20.95
CA LEU A 52 -5.89 2.19 -19.52
C LEU A 52 -6.63 1.08 -18.79
N SER A 53 -5.89 0.30 -17.99
CA SER A 53 -6.46 -0.71 -17.10
C SER A 53 -6.06 -0.38 -15.67
N GLU A 54 -7.03 -0.31 -14.79
CA GLU A 54 -6.78 -0.10 -13.36
C GLU A 54 -6.12 -1.34 -12.76
N ILE A 55 -4.95 -1.16 -12.15
CA ILE A 55 -4.12 -2.26 -11.63
C ILE A 55 -4.17 -2.38 -10.12
N GLY A 56 -4.48 -1.33 -9.42
CA GLY A 56 -4.53 -1.33 -7.97
C GLY A 56 -4.60 0.07 -7.38
N TYR A 57 -4.44 0.16 -6.07
CA TYR A 57 -4.47 1.43 -5.36
C TYR A 57 -3.53 1.42 -4.15
N VAL A 58 -3.21 2.62 -3.69
CA VAL A 58 -2.60 2.86 -2.39
C VAL A 58 -3.50 3.78 -1.59
N GLN A 59 -3.77 3.40 -0.36
CA GLN A 59 -4.58 4.16 0.59
C GLN A 59 -3.70 4.76 1.67
N PHE A 60 -3.93 6.04 1.97
CA PHE A 60 -3.30 6.73 3.09
C PHE A 60 -4.36 7.09 4.12
N ASP A 61 -4.20 6.58 5.34
CA ASP A 61 -4.97 7.01 6.51
C ASP A 61 -4.15 8.08 7.23
N LEU A 62 -4.52 9.34 7.02
CA LEU A 62 -3.72 10.49 7.43
C LEU A 62 -3.81 10.82 8.91
N ARG A 63 -2.68 11.22 9.46
CA ARG A 63 -2.54 11.88 10.76
C ARG A 63 -1.89 13.23 10.52
N LEU A 64 -2.68 14.19 10.09
CA LEU A 64 -2.19 15.48 9.56
C LEU A 64 -1.33 16.25 10.57
N ILE A 65 -1.75 16.30 11.82
CA ILE A 65 -1.02 17.02 12.87
C ILE A 65 0.37 16.40 13.10
N ASN A 66 0.44 15.06 13.06
CA ASN A 66 1.67 14.33 13.27
C ASN A 66 2.49 14.15 11.99
N LYS A 67 1.97 14.60 10.85
CA LYS A 67 2.59 14.47 9.54
C LYS A 67 2.99 13.03 9.20
N ASN A 68 2.12 12.10 9.54
CA ASN A 68 2.28 10.69 9.19
C ASN A 68 1.01 10.10 8.59
N ALA A 69 1.13 8.92 8.02
CA ALA A 69 0.01 8.15 7.51
C ALA A 69 0.27 6.66 7.66
N TYR A 70 -0.81 5.91 7.83
CA TYR A 70 -0.80 4.48 7.60
C TYR A 70 -1.00 4.22 6.12
N ILE A 71 -0.12 3.43 5.53
CA ILE A 71 -0.17 3.07 4.12
C ILE A 71 -0.73 1.65 3.97
N THR A 72 -1.70 1.51 3.08
CA THR A 72 -2.24 0.22 2.65
C THR A 72 -2.22 0.19 1.14
N TYR A 73 -1.93 -0.96 0.57
CA TYR A 73 -1.91 -1.09 -0.89
C TYR A 73 -2.57 -2.37 -1.35
N TYR A 74 -3.05 -2.34 -2.58
CA TYR A 74 -3.69 -3.47 -3.22
C TYR A 74 -3.33 -3.48 -4.70
N VAL A 75 -2.92 -4.65 -5.18
CA VAL A 75 -2.68 -4.93 -6.59
C VAL A 75 -3.68 -5.99 -7.01
N LYS A 76 -4.41 -5.74 -8.09
CA LYS A 76 -5.37 -6.72 -8.60
C LYS A 76 -4.68 -8.06 -8.92
N PRO A 77 -5.33 -9.21 -8.65
CA PRO A 77 -4.70 -10.52 -8.78
C PRO A 77 -4.02 -10.76 -10.14
N GLU A 78 -4.67 -10.33 -11.24
CA GLU A 78 -4.15 -10.50 -12.60
C GLU A 78 -2.85 -9.74 -12.87
N TYR A 79 -2.53 -8.74 -12.05
CA TYR A 79 -1.31 -7.94 -12.18
C TYR A 79 -0.23 -8.29 -11.16
N ARG A 80 -0.49 -9.26 -10.29
CA ARG A 80 0.48 -9.69 -9.27
C ARG A 80 1.63 -10.48 -9.89
N GLY A 81 2.81 -10.42 -9.27
CA GLY A 81 3.98 -11.14 -9.72
C GLY A 81 4.67 -10.55 -10.94
N LYS A 82 4.33 -9.33 -11.36
CA LYS A 82 4.84 -8.66 -12.55
C LYS A 82 5.66 -7.39 -12.24
N GLY A 83 5.95 -7.13 -10.98
CA GLY A 83 6.71 -5.95 -10.54
C GLY A 83 5.88 -4.68 -10.33
N PHE A 84 4.56 -4.71 -10.53
CA PHE A 84 3.70 -3.54 -10.34
C PHE A 84 3.66 -3.07 -8.89
N GLY A 85 3.66 -3.97 -7.92
CA GLY A 85 3.62 -3.63 -6.50
C GLY A 85 4.74 -2.68 -6.09
N LYS A 86 5.97 -2.96 -6.52
CA LYS A 86 7.12 -2.11 -6.23
C LYS A 86 6.97 -0.71 -6.85
N ILE A 87 6.50 -0.62 -8.10
CA ILE A 87 6.29 0.66 -8.79
C ILE A 87 5.20 1.46 -8.09
N ILE A 88 4.06 0.84 -7.82
CA ILE A 88 2.91 1.48 -7.16
C ILE A 88 3.32 2.04 -5.81
N ILE A 89 3.95 1.22 -4.97
CA ILE A 89 4.29 1.63 -3.60
C ILE A 89 5.39 2.70 -3.62
N SER A 90 6.43 2.54 -4.44
CA SER A 90 7.51 3.54 -4.52
C SER A 90 7.00 4.89 -5.02
N THR A 91 6.10 4.89 -6.01
CA THR A 91 5.46 6.12 -6.49
C THR A 91 4.61 6.77 -5.40
N ALA A 92 3.85 5.97 -4.66
CA ALA A 92 3.03 6.47 -3.56
C ALA A 92 3.87 7.03 -2.41
N ILE A 93 5.00 6.40 -2.09
CA ILE A 93 5.94 6.90 -1.07
C ILE A 93 6.50 8.26 -1.49
N ASP A 94 6.94 8.38 -2.73
CA ASP A 94 7.42 9.65 -3.29
C ASP A 94 6.37 10.75 -3.16
N PHE A 95 5.15 10.45 -3.56
CA PHE A 95 4.03 11.38 -3.47
C PHE A 95 3.77 11.79 -2.01
N ALA A 96 3.76 10.83 -1.09
CA ALA A 96 3.51 11.10 0.32
C ALA A 96 4.56 12.04 0.92
N PHE A 97 5.83 11.83 0.62
CA PHE A 97 6.91 12.64 1.18
C PHE A 97 7.09 13.98 0.47
N LYS A 98 7.00 14.00 -0.86
CA LYS A 98 7.29 15.20 -1.66
C LYS A 98 6.08 16.12 -1.81
N GLU A 99 4.91 15.56 -2.10
CA GLU A 99 3.71 16.35 -2.39
C GLU A 99 2.83 16.55 -1.16
N MET A 100 2.64 15.50 -0.34
CA MET A 100 1.84 15.60 0.87
C MET A 100 2.62 16.14 2.08
N GLY A 101 3.94 16.23 2.00
CA GLY A 101 4.78 16.75 3.07
C GLY A 101 4.82 15.88 4.31
N LEU A 102 4.53 14.60 4.19
CA LEU A 102 4.58 13.67 5.33
C LEU A 102 6.01 13.42 5.76
N ARG A 103 6.18 13.08 7.02
CA ARG A 103 7.49 12.76 7.62
C ARG A 103 7.68 11.28 7.86
N ARG A 104 6.57 10.53 7.93
CA ARG A 104 6.57 9.12 8.29
C ARG A 104 5.44 8.38 7.60
N LEU A 105 5.73 7.14 7.20
CA LEU A 105 4.73 6.16 6.78
C LEU A 105 4.81 4.93 7.68
N THR A 106 3.65 4.42 8.07
CA THR A 106 3.53 3.20 8.87
C THR A 106 2.73 2.18 8.07
N ALA A 107 3.18 0.93 8.06
CA ALA A 107 2.46 -0.19 7.47
C ALA A 107 2.24 -1.28 8.52
N GLU A 108 1.03 -1.84 8.54
CA GLU A 108 0.70 -3.03 9.31
C GLU A 108 0.59 -4.21 8.35
N VAL A 109 1.45 -5.20 8.54
CA VAL A 109 1.55 -6.34 7.62
C VAL A 109 1.32 -7.64 8.39
N TYR A 110 0.49 -8.52 7.84
CA TYR A 110 0.29 -9.84 8.44
C TYR A 110 1.52 -10.71 8.19
N GLU A 111 1.98 -11.43 9.22
CA GLU A 111 3.20 -12.22 9.11
C GLU A 111 3.15 -13.27 7.99
N TYR A 112 1.95 -13.82 7.68
CA TYR A 112 1.81 -14.76 6.57
C TYR A 112 1.92 -14.12 5.18
N ASN A 113 1.89 -12.80 5.10
CA ASN A 113 2.10 -12.09 3.84
C ASN A 113 3.58 -11.76 3.65
N GLU A 114 4.40 -12.80 3.47
CA GLU A 114 5.85 -12.68 3.33
C GLU A 114 6.25 -11.80 2.15
N ARG A 115 5.51 -11.86 1.04
CA ARG A 115 5.76 -11.02 -0.14
C ARG A 115 5.68 -9.54 0.21
N SER A 116 4.67 -9.14 0.96
CA SER A 116 4.49 -7.75 1.38
C SER A 116 5.59 -7.30 2.36
N VAL A 117 5.92 -8.14 3.34
CA VAL A 117 7.00 -7.86 4.30
C VAL A 117 8.32 -7.64 3.55
N ASN A 118 8.67 -8.53 2.63
CA ASN A 118 9.91 -8.44 1.87
C ASN A 118 9.95 -7.21 0.96
N LEU A 119 8.83 -6.91 0.30
CA LEU A 119 8.73 -5.74 -0.57
C LEU A 119 8.93 -4.44 0.21
N LEU A 120 8.30 -4.30 1.36
CA LEU A 120 8.45 -3.12 2.20
C LEU A 120 9.88 -2.99 2.74
N LYS A 121 10.52 -4.09 3.10
CA LYS A 121 11.94 -4.08 3.50
C LYS A 121 12.84 -3.58 2.36
N VAL A 122 12.62 -4.06 1.15
CA VAL A 122 13.37 -3.61 -0.04
C VAL A 122 13.19 -2.11 -0.26
N LEU A 123 12.01 -1.57 0.03
CA LEU A 123 11.71 -0.14 -0.09
C LEU A 123 12.20 0.69 1.09
N GLY A 124 12.85 0.07 2.07
CA GLY A 124 13.47 0.78 3.19
C GLY A 124 12.67 0.84 4.48
N PHE A 125 11.49 0.19 4.53
CA PHE A 125 10.74 0.06 5.79
C PHE A 125 11.50 -0.81 6.77
N GLU A 126 11.48 -0.43 8.03
CA GLU A 126 12.07 -1.16 9.13
C GLU A 126 10.98 -1.72 10.04
N VAL A 127 11.21 -2.91 10.60
CA VAL A 127 10.31 -3.49 11.60
C VAL A 127 10.43 -2.69 12.89
N GLU A 128 9.30 -2.19 13.38
CA GLU A 128 9.25 -1.39 14.61
C GLU A 128 8.55 -2.10 15.76
N GLY A 129 7.81 -3.13 15.46
CA GLY A 129 7.12 -3.90 16.46
C GLY A 129 6.36 -5.08 15.88
N VAL A 130 5.83 -5.89 16.78
CA VAL A 130 5.02 -7.06 16.43
C VAL A 130 3.85 -7.12 17.40
N LEU A 131 2.64 -7.17 16.86
CA LEU A 131 1.44 -7.44 17.62
C LEU A 131 1.20 -8.95 17.59
N ARG A 132 1.43 -9.61 18.71
CA ARG A 132 1.35 -11.07 18.78
C ARG A 132 -0.10 -11.55 18.67
N GLU A 133 -0.32 -12.55 17.81
CA GLU A 133 -1.61 -13.20 17.62
C GLU A 133 -2.78 -12.24 17.36
N ALA A 134 -2.53 -11.15 16.66
CA ALA A 134 -3.50 -10.09 16.45
C ALA A 134 -4.37 -10.29 15.20
N LYS A 135 -4.11 -11.33 14.39
CA LYS A 135 -4.84 -11.61 13.15
C LYS A 135 -5.31 -13.06 13.12
N TYR A 136 -6.61 -13.26 13.02
CA TYR A 136 -7.20 -14.58 12.78
C TYR A 136 -7.32 -14.83 11.27
N HIS A 137 -6.70 -15.92 10.78
CA HIS A 137 -6.75 -16.29 9.38
C HIS A 137 -6.45 -17.79 9.21
N ASN A 138 -7.22 -18.48 8.39
CA ASN A 138 -7.08 -19.92 8.16
C ASN A 138 -7.02 -20.73 9.45
N GLU A 139 -8.00 -20.53 10.33
CA GLU A 139 -8.19 -21.27 11.57
C GLU A 139 -7.04 -21.14 12.58
N ARG A 140 -6.19 -20.12 12.44
CA ARG A 140 -5.12 -19.84 13.41
C ARG A 140 -4.90 -18.34 13.59
N PHE A 141 -4.18 -17.99 14.65
CA PHE A 141 -3.78 -16.61 14.94
C PHE A 141 -2.37 -16.34 14.42
N TRP A 142 -2.21 -15.18 13.83
CA TRP A 142 -0.96 -14.71 13.25
C TRP A 142 -0.57 -13.39 13.87
N ASP A 143 0.72 -13.09 13.83
CA ASP A 143 1.21 -11.79 14.25
C ASP A 143 0.93 -10.71 13.19
N ILE A 144 0.81 -9.47 13.65
CA ILE A 144 0.83 -8.29 12.78
C ILE A 144 2.18 -7.61 12.98
N ILE A 145 2.90 -7.43 11.88
CA ILE A 145 4.21 -6.78 11.88
C ILE A 145 4.00 -5.29 11.60
N ILE A 146 4.48 -4.44 12.50
CA ILE A 146 4.45 -2.98 12.34
C ILE A 146 5.76 -2.56 11.69
N MET A 147 5.65 -1.88 10.55
CA MET A 147 6.80 -1.39 9.79
C MET A 147 6.69 0.11 9.57
N GLY A 148 7.82 0.80 9.61
CA GLY A 148 7.86 2.24 9.45
C GLY A 148 8.95 2.70 8.50
N LEU A 149 8.69 3.83 7.83
CA LEU A 149 9.63 4.49 6.96
C LEU A 149 9.64 6.00 7.26
N LEU A 150 10.80 6.53 7.59
CA LEU A 150 10.99 7.97 7.77
C LEU A 150 11.39 8.63 6.45
N ARG A 151 10.91 9.85 6.23
CA ARG A 151 11.22 10.64 5.02
C ARG A 151 12.72 10.73 4.74
N GLU A 152 13.53 10.98 5.75
CA GLU A 152 14.99 11.11 5.62
C GLU A 152 15.69 9.82 5.17
N LYS A 153 15.04 8.68 5.36
CA LYS A 153 15.54 7.36 4.94
C LYS A 153 15.10 7.01 3.51
N TRP A 154 14.14 7.72 2.96
CA TRP A 154 13.68 7.50 1.60
C TRP A 154 14.64 8.14 0.62
N LYS A 155 15.36 7.29 -0.10
CA LYS A 155 16.31 7.69 -1.13
C LYS A 155 15.75 7.31 -2.49
N VAL A 156 15.57 8.29 -3.31
CA VAL A 156 15.14 8.09 -4.70
C VAL A 156 16.36 8.04 -5.59
#